data_d709db95d9a73bc516add6f5215e95de
#
_entry.id   d709db95d9a73bc516add6f5215e95de
#
_cell.length_a   1.000
_cell.length_b   1.000
_cell.length_c   1.000
_cell.angle_alpha   90.00
_cell.angle_beta   90.00
_cell.angle_gamma   90.00
#
_symmetry.space_group_name_H-M   'P 1'
#
loop_
_entity.id
_entity.type
_entity.pdbx_description
1 polymer ?
#
loop_
_entity_poly.entity_id
_entity_poly.type
_entity_poly.pdbx_seq_one_letter_code
_entity_poly.pdbx_strand_id
1 'polypeptide(L)'
;NEQKKSHISKVKLGDMPFLTKFRIRQSLREARAGFTVVFGMFIALLVMMIGLDCYVMCDHISKENKKDTKFEYMYTYKYPDKKVPKGGDACFVKGLHKEVWGYDLEISLIGIENDNPYFSQDKDLPKAKNKVVISSAMAQKYDLKKGDSIILSDEEDEMDYAFQVADITQYSSGLYAFMDIDSMRDLFQTSSDYYNMVVSKKKLSIDSGKL
;
A
#
# COMPACT_ATOMS: atom_id res chain seq x y z
N ASN A 1 57.29 17.08 6.44
CA ASN A 1 56.14 17.09 7.40
C ASN A 1 55.63 18.51 7.60
N GLU A 2 54.83 19.02 6.68
CA GLU A 2 54.12 20.27 6.88
C GLU A 2 52.94 20.02 7.82
N GLN A 3 53.07 20.48 9.04
CA GLN A 3 51.95 20.55 9.99
C GLN A 3 50.93 21.55 9.46
N LYS A 4 49.77 21.08 8.97
CA LYS A 4 48.61 21.85 8.57
C LYS A 4 48.17 22.70 9.76
N LYS A 5 48.61 23.99 9.79
CA LYS A 5 48.22 24.97 10.84
C LYS A 5 46.70 25.05 10.93
N SER A 6 46.14 24.62 12.04
CA SER A 6 44.70 24.65 12.29
C SER A 6 44.17 26.10 12.18
N HIS A 7 43.06 26.27 11.47
CA HIS A 7 42.36 27.55 11.26
C HIS A 7 42.01 28.28 12.57
N ILE A 8 41.98 27.56 13.68
CA ILE A 8 41.67 28.05 15.04
C ILE A 8 42.76 28.99 15.59
N SER A 9 44.00 28.93 15.06
CA SER A 9 45.09 29.81 15.49
C SER A 9 44.93 31.28 15.01
N LYS A 10 43.97 31.56 14.13
CA LYS A 10 43.75 32.89 13.52
C LYS A 10 42.71 33.75 14.25
N VAL A 11 42.11 33.29 15.33
CA VAL A 11 41.17 34.10 16.11
C VAL A 11 41.97 35.17 16.86
N LYS A 12 41.88 36.42 16.40
CA LYS A 12 42.50 37.59 17.07
C LYS A 12 41.72 37.87 18.35
N LEU A 13 42.20 37.35 19.44
CA LEU A 13 41.73 37.64 20.80
C LEU A 13 42.46 38.87 21.34
N GLY A 14 41.96 40.07 21.12
CA GLY A 14 42.47 41.36 21.53
C GLY A 14 43.41 41.39 22.76
N ASP A 15 43.47 42.48 23.56
CA ASP A 15 44.33 42.61 24.71
C ASP A 15 43.86 41.95 26.01
N MET A 16 43.50 40.62 25.88
CA MET A 16 43.07 39.84 27.05
C MET A 16 44.30 39.23 27.79
N PRO A 17 44.19 38.97 29.14
CA PRO A 17 45.21 38.27 29.92
C PRO A 17 45.53 36.88 29.30
N PHE A 18 46.79 36.45 29.38
CA PHE A 18 47.27 35.19 28.77
C PHE A 18 46.46 33.98 29.21
N LEU A 19 46.08 33.86 30.47
CA LEU A 19 45.29 32.79 31.01
C LEU A 19 43.89 32.69 30.35
N THR A 20 43.25 33.82 30.06
CA THR A 20 41.96 33.89 29.40
C THR A 20 42.07 33.46 27.93
N LYS A 21 43.11 33.90 27.22
CA LYS A 21 43.42 33.47 25.85
C LYS A 21 43.64 31.96 25.75
N PHE A 22 44.33 31.39 26.72
CA PHE A 22 44.58 29.95 26.78
C PHE A 22 43.31 29.18 27.02
N ARG A 23 42.46 29.59 27.99
CA ARG A 23 41.15 28.96 28.28
C ARG A 23 40.22 28.99 27.06
N ILE A 24 40.11 30.13 26.37
CA ILE A 24 39.27 30.26 25.19
C ILE A 24 39.74 29.33 24.04
N ARG A 25 41.07 29.26 23.80
CA ARG A 25 41.62 28.36 22.78
C ARG A 25 41.42 26.89 23.13
N GLN A 26 41.52 26.53 24.39
CA GLN A 26 41.25 25.18 24.86
C GLN A 26 39.78 24.85 24.73
N SER A 27 38.87 25.72 25.18
CA SER A 27 37.42 25.57 25.00
C SER A 27 37.00 25.44 23.51
N LEU A 28 37.59 26.26 22.63
CA LEU A 28 37.30 26.15 21.18
C LEU A 28 37.76 24.83 20.56
N ARG A 29 38.87 24.27 21.09
CA ARG A 29 39.35 22.95 20.62
C ARG A 29 38.47 21.82 21.14
N GLU A 30 38.01 21.94 22.40
CA GLU A 30 37.08 20.97 23.01
C GLU A 30 35.66 21.11 22.45
N ALA A 31 35.22 22.32 22.11
CA ALA A 31 33.93 22.59 21.50
C ALA A 31 33.73 21.82 20.19
N ARG A 32 34.78 21.63 19.38
CA ARG A 32 34.71 20.82 18.16
C ARG A 32 34.42 19.37 18.47
N ALA A 33 35.05 18.81 19.50
CA ALA A 33 34.78 17.44 19.94
C ALA A 33 33.36 17.30 20.52
N GLY A 34 32.95 18.29 21.36
CA GLY A 34 31.60 18.37 21.90
C GLY A 34 30.53 18.48 20.81
N PHE A 35 30.75 19.30 19.79
CA PHE A 35 29.86 19.44 18.66
C PHE A 35 29.70 18.10 17.91
N THR A 36 30.77 17.35 17.68
CA THR A 36 30.72 16.05 17.03
C THR A 36 29.88 15.04 17.83
N VAL A 37 30.02 15.03 19.16
CA VAL A 37 29.23 14.17 20.04
C VAL A 37 27.76 14.56 20.02
N VAL A 38 27.44 15.83 20.16
CA VAL A 38 26.05 16.35 20.13
C VAL A 38 25.40 16.05 18.77
N PHE A 39 26.12 16.25 17.68
CA PHE A 39 25.64 15.97 16.34
C PHE A 39 25.43 14.45 16.13
N GLY A 40 26.31 13.60 16.64
CA GLY A 40 26.14 12.16 16.63
C GLY A 40 24.89 11.71 17.42
N MET A 41 24.68 12.29 18.61
CA MET A 41 23.47 12.03 19.40
C MET A 41 22.19 12.49 18.67
N PHE A 42 22.25 13.64 18.02
CA PHE A 42 21.11 14.15 17.24
C PHE A 42 20.75 13.22 16.08
N ILE A 43 21.74 12.74 15.32
CA ILE A 43 21.51 11.77 14.25
C ILE A 43 20.94 10.46 14.82
N ALA A 44 21.46 9.97 15.94
CA ALA A 44 20.95 8.76 16.58
C ALA A 44 19.48 8.89 17.00
N LEU A 45 19.12 10.05 17.56
CA LEU A 45 17.72 10.35 17.91
C LEU A 45 16.81 10.45 16.68
N LEU A 46 17.28 11.07 15.58
CA LEU A 46 16.52 11.10 14.33
C LEU A 46 16.26 9.71 13.78
N VAL A 47 17.29 8.84 13.74
CA VAL A 47 17.14 7.47 13.28
C VAL A 47 16.16 6.69 14.17
N MET A 48 16.24 6.89 15.49
CA MET A 48 15.31 6.28 16.44
C MET A 48 13.86 6.75 16.21
N MET A 49 13.63 8.05 15.98
CA MET A 49 12.31 8.60 15.68
C MET A 49 11.75 8.00 14.39
N ILE A 50 12.55 7.98 13.31
CA ILE A 50 12.12 7.36 12.04
C ILE A 50 11.76 5.89 12.24
N GLY A 51 12.54 5.14 13.03
CA GLY A 51 12.26 3.75 13.33
C GLY A 51 10.93 3.55 14.08
N LEU A 52 10.63 4.40 15.05
CA LEU A 52 9.36 4.39 15.78
C LEU A 52 8.18 4.77 14.88
N ASP A 53 8.33 5.80 14.04
CA ASP A 53 7.29 6.21 13.10
C ASP A 53 6.98 5.10 12.09
N CYS A 54 8.00 4.45 11.53
CA CYS A 54 7.81 3.28 10.67
C CYS A 54 7.08 2.14 11.38
N TYR A 55 7.44 1.86 12.64
CA TYR A 55 6.77 0.82 13.43
C TYR A 55 5.28 1.14 13.64
N VAL A 56 4.96 2.36 14.06
CA VAL A 56 3.57 2.81 14.28
C VAL A 56 2.78 2.77 12.98
N MET A 57 3.38 3.21 11.87
CA MET A 57 2.76 3.18 10.55
C MET A 57 2.46 1.74 10.10
N CYS A 58 3.41 0.82 10.23
CA CYS A 58 3.21 -0.59 9.89
C CYS A 58 2.12 -1.26 10.75
N ASP A 59 2.11 -0.97 12.06
CA ASP A 59 1.08 -1.47 12.97
C ASP A 59 -0.31 -0.94 12.60
N HIS A 60 -0.41 0.35 12.26
CA HIS A 60 -1.66 0.96 11.81
C HIS A 60 -2.17 0.34 10.51
N ILE A 61 -1.32 0.24 9.49
CA ILE A 61 -1.66 -0.41 8.20
C ILE A 61 -2.11 -1.86 8.43
N SER A 62 -1.39 -2.61 9.27
CA SER A 62 -1.76 -4.00 9.58
C SER A 62 -3.12 -4.11 10.24
N LYS A 63 -3.45 -3.19 11.15
CA LYS A 63 -4.76 -3.15 11.82
C LYS A 63 -5.89 -2.77 10.86
N GLU A 64 -5.67 -1.78 9.99
CA GLU A 64 -6.66 -1.39 8.99
C GLU A 64 -6.90 -2.52 7.97
N ASN A 65 -5.84 -3.15 7.46
CA ASN A 65 -5.97 -4.29 6.56
C ASN A 65 -6.77 -5.45 7.17
N LYS A 66 -6.62 -5.70 8.48
CA LYS A 66 -7.41 -6.71 9.18
C LYS A 66 -8.89 -6.33 9.37
N LYS A 67 -9.22 -5.06 9.35
CA LYS A 67 -10.62 -4.61 9.36
C LYS A 67 -11.25 -4.75 7.97
N ASP A 68 -10.46 -4.46 6.94
CA ASP A 68 -10.91 -4.48 5.55
C ASP A 68 -11.13 -5.91 5.04
N THR A 69 -10.26 -6.86 5.47
CA THR A 69 -10.32 -8.28 5.10
C THR A 69 -10.74 -9.14 6.28
N LYS A 70 -11.91 -9.75 6.19
CA LYS A 70 -12.49 -10.61 7.25
C LYS A 70 -12.26 -12.11 7.00
N PHE A 71 -11.53 -12.47 5.95
CA PHE A 71 -11.15 -13.86 5.67
C PHE A 71 -9.72 -14.14 6.19
N GLU A 72 -9.48 -15.40 6.57
CA GLU A 72 -8.15 -15.88 6.99
C GLU A 72 -7.47 -16.71 5.89
N TYR A 73 -8.26 -17.27 4.99
CA TYR A 73 -7.76 -18.12 3.91
C TYR A 73 -8.32 -17.67 2.57
N MET A 74 -7.43 -17.58 1.59
CA MET A 74 -7.72 -17.28 0.20
C MET A 74 -7.15 -18.41 -0.66
N TYR A 75 -7.97 -18.97 -1.55
CA TYR A 75 -7.60 -20.05 -2.43
C TYR A 75 -7.81 -19.60 -3.87
N THR A 76 -6.73 -19.49 -4.62
CA THR A 76 -6.79 -19.17 -6.05
C THR A 76 -6.69 -20.48 -6.85
N TYR A 77 -7.63 -20.68 -7.74
CA TYR A 77 -7.71 -21.86 -8.57
C TYR A 77 -6.95 -21.67 -9.89
N LYS A 78 -6.19 -22.67 -10.31
CA LYS A 78 -5.57 -22.71 -11.66
C LYS A 78 -6.61 -22.88 -12.75
N TYR A 79 -7.65 -23.65 -12.44
CA TYR A 79 -8.76 -23.90 -13.35
C TYR A 79 -10.07 -23.75 -12.57
N PRO A 80 -11.10 -23.15 -13.20
CA PRO A 80 -12.41 -23.00 -12.56
C PRO A 80 -12.98 -24.37 -12.15
N ASP A 81 -13.47 -24.46 -10.93
CA ASP A 81 -14.18 -25.67 -10.45
C ASP A 81 -15.70 -25.44 -10.54
N LYS A 82 -16.46 -26.53 -10.64
CA LYS A 82 -17.91 -26.46 -10.79
C LYS A 82 -18.68 -26.26 -9.48
N LYS A 83 -18.03 -26.46 -8.35
CA LYS A 83 -18.69 -26.39 -7.05
C LYS A 83 -17.85 -25.66 -6.04
N VAL A 84 -18.43 -24.62 -5.47
CA VAL A 84 -17.84 -23.89 -4.35
C VAL A 84 -17.74 -24.81 -3.13
N PRO A 85 -16.56 -24.90 -2.47
CA PRO A 85 -16.39 -25.69 -1.26
C PRO A 85 -17.31 -25.19 -0.14
N LYS A 86 -17.86 -26.11 0.64
CA LYS A 86 -18.72 -25.74 1.79
C LYS A 86 -17.94 -24.88 2.80
N GLY A 87 -18.47 -23.71 3.10
CA GLY A 87 -17.88 -22.75 4.04
C GLY A 87 -16.89 -21.78 3.44
N GLY A 88 -16.80 -21.74 2.12
CA GLY A 88 -16.12 -20.70 1.38
C GLY A 88 -17.08 -19.94 0.47
N ASP A 89 -16.77 -18.68 0.17
CA ASP A 89 -17.51 -17.85 -0.77
C ASP A 89 -16.70 -17.67 -2.04
N ALA A 90 -17.40 -17.81 -3.17
CA ALA A 90 -16.83 -17.68 -4.50
C ALA A 90 -16.57 -16.22 -4.84
N CYS A 91 -15.43 -15.97 -5.43
CA CYS A 91 -15.08 -14.66 -5.99
C CYS A 91 -14.55 -14.87 -7.41
N PHE A 92 -14.78 -13.88 -8.24
CA PHE A 92 -14.15 -13.80 -9.56
C PHE A 92 -13.13 -12.68 -9.55
N VAL A 93 -11.88 -12.99 -9.78
CA VAL A 93 -10.78 -12.00 -9.79
C VAL A 93 -10.14 -11.96 -11.16
N LYS A 94 -9.94 -10.76 -11.69
CA LYS A 94 -9.16 -10.53 -12.90
C LYS A 94 -8.21 -9.36 -12.66
N GLY A 95 -6.94 -9.54 -13.01
CA GLY A 95 -5.95 -8.47 -13.05
C GLY A 95 -6.19 -7.61 -14.28
N LEU A 96 -6.31 -6.32 -14.08
CA LEU A 96 -6.36 -5.32 -15.15
C LEU A 96 -5.25 -4.30 -14.91
N HIS A 97 -4.83 -3.63 -15.95
CA HIS A 97 -3.68 -2.74 -15.91
C HIS A 97 -4.08 -1.28 -16.12
N LYS A 98 -3.33 -0.39 -15.49
CA LYS A 98 -3.43 1.05 -15.73
C LYS A 98 -2.06 1.64 -15.87
N GLU A 99 -1.70 2.00 -17.09
CA GLU A 99 -0.49 2.74 -17.35
C GLU A 99 -0.67 4.22 -17.01
N VAL A 100 0.19 4.76 -16.15
CA VAL A 100 0.24 6.18 -15.81
C VAL A 100 1.70 6.62 -15.71
N TRP A 101 2.09 7.59 -16.51
CA TRP A 101 3.44 8.19 -16.50
C TRP A 101 4.59 7.18 -16.67
N GLY A 102 4.35 6.11 -17.47
CA GLY A 102 5.33 5.04 -17.69
C GLY A 102 5.42 4.01 -16.57
N TYR A 103 4.52 4.07 -15.60
CA TYR A 103 4.31 3.02 -14.60
C TYR A 103 3.07 2.22 -14.96
N ASP A 104 3.25 0.93 -15.16
CA ASP A 104 2.14 0.01 -15.30
C ASP A 104 1.80 -0.57 -13.91
N LEU A 105 0.54 -0.42 -13.51
CA LEU A 105 0.07 -0.87 -12.20
C LEU A 105 -1.10 -1.81 -12.38
N GLU A 106 -0.96 -2.99 -11.80
CA GLU A 106 -2.03 -3.97 -11.76
C GLU A 106 -3.12 -3.54 -10.76
N ILE A 107 -4.37 -3.59 -11.22
CA ILE A 107 -5.58 -3.33 -10.45
C ILE A 107 -6.37 -4.63 -10.44
N SER A 108 -6.62 -5.17 -9.25
CA SER A 108 -7.43 -6.37 -9.13
C SER A 108 -8.91 -6.01 -9.18
N LEU A 109 -9.58 -6.40 -10.24
CA LEU A 109 -11.05 -6.35 -10.34
C LEU A 109 -11.62 -7.59 -9.64
N ILE A 110 -12.48 -7.39 -8.64
CA ILE A 110 -13.03 -8.46 -7.81
C ILE A 110 -14.55 -8.46 -7.92
N GLY A 111 -15.09 -9.52 -8.50
CA GLY A 111 -16.51 -9.82 -8.53
C GLY A 111 -16.89 -10.58 -7.27
N ILE A 112 -17.81 -10.03 -6.49
CA ILE A 112 -18.36 -10.61 -5.26
C ILE A 112 -19.87 -10.44 -5.20
N GLU A 113 -20.54 -11.22 -4.36
CA GLU A 113 -21.95 -11.00 -4.02
C GLU A 113 -22.09 -9.81 -3.06
N ASN A 114 -23.21 -9.10 -3.13
CA ASN A 114 -23.46 -7.90 -2.28
C ASN A 114 -23.48 -8.23 -0.78
N ASP A 115 -23.84 -9.44 -0.40
CA ASP A 115 -23.91 -9.93 0.97
C ASP A 115 -22.66 -10.70 1.40
N ASN A 116 -21.56 -10.59 0.64
CA ASN A 116 -20.30 -11.27 0.94
C ASN A 116 -19.74 -10.81 2.32
N PRO A 117 -19.63 -11.74 3.30
CA PRO A 117 -19.25 -11.37 4.67
C PRO A 117 -17.75 -11.15 4.87
N TYR A 118 -16.93 -11.44 3.85
CA TYR A 118 -15.48 -11.47 3.96
C TYR A 118 -14.78 -10.19 3.52
N PHE A 119 -15.41 -9.43 2.62
CA PHE A 119 -14.95 -8.11 2.27
C PHE A 119 -15.73 -7.05 3.04
N SER A 120 -15.03 -6.09 3.62
CA SER A 120 -15.66 -5.00 4.38
C SER A 120 -16.25 -3.96 3.43
N GLN A 121 -17.24 -4.37 2.64
CA GLN A 121 -17.98 -3.49 1.75
C GLN A 121 -19.11 -2.81 2.54
N ASP A 122 -19.08 -1.49 2.60
CA ASP A 122 -20.15 -0.66 3.18
C ASP A 122 -21.05 -0.05 2.12
N LYS A 123 -20.84 -0.42 0.85
CA LYS A 123 -21.56 0.09 -0.32
C LYS A 123 -22.19 -1.03 -1.13
N ASP A 124 -23.39 -0.78 -1.63
CA ASP A 124 -24.03 -1.69 -2.55
C ASP A 124 -23.32 -1.73 -3.90
N LEU A 125 -23.07 -2.93 -4.40
CA LEU A 125 -22.50 -3.14 -5.73
C LEU A 125 -23.58 -2.99 -6.80
N PRO A 126 -23.43 -2.04 -7.73
CA PRO A 126 -24.41 -1.86 -8.78
C PRO A 126 -24.39 -3.04 -9.76
N LYS A 127 -25.57 -3.56 -10.10
CA LYS A 127 -25.72 -4.60 -11.13
C LYS A 127 -25.59 -3.99 -12.52
N ALA A 128 -24.37 -3.65 -12.91
CA ALA A 128 -24.05 -3.04 -14.20
C ALA A 128 -22.63 -3.40 -14.63
N LYS A 129 -22.45 -3.73 -15.90
CA LYS A 129 -21.16 -4.19 -16.47
C LYS A 129 -20.06 -3.11 -16.49
N ASN A 130 -20.43 -1.85 -16.40
CA ASN A 130 -19.52 -0.72 -16.52
C ASN A 130 -19.41 0.11 -15.23
N LYS A 131 -19.90 -0.40 -14.11
CA LYS A 131 -19.85 0.31 -12.83
C LYS A 131 -19.08 -0.46 -11.78
N VAL A 132 -18.17 0.22 -11.11
CA VAL A 132 -17.34 -0.37 -10.06
C VAL A 132 -17.35 0.49 -8.80
N VAL A 133 -17.21 -0.15 -7.65
CA VAL A 133 -16.89 0.48 -6.39
C VAL A 133 -15.38 0.32 -6.19
N ILE A 134 -14.65 1.42 -6.07
CA ILE A 134 -13.19 1.38 -5.99
C ILE A 134 -12.71 1.51 -4.54
N SER A 135 -11.53 0.96 -4.27
CA SER A 135 -10.87 1.11 -2.97
C SER A 135 -10.42 2.55 -2.73
N SER A 136 -10.39 2.97 -1.46
CA SER A 136 -9.86 4.28 -1.07
C SER A 136 -8.40 4.48 -1.51
N ALA A 137 -7.59 3.41 -1.51
CA ALA A 137 -6.23 3.45 -2.04
C ALA A 137 -6.18 3.76 -3.53
N MET A 138 -7.07 3.12 -4.33
CA MET A 138 -7.17 3.39 -5.78
C MET A 138 -7.69 4.81 -6.05
N ALA A 139 -8.71 5.26 -5.31
CA ALA A 139 -9.25 6.60 -5.43
C ALA A 139 -8.17 7.67 -5.16
N GLN A 140 -7.38 7.49 -4.11
CA GLN A 140 -6.28 8.39 -3.77
C GLN A 140 -5.14 8.35 -4.80
N LYS A 141 -4.79 7.16 -5.29
CA LYS A 141 -3.69 6.99 -6.24
C LYS A 141 -3.95 7.68 -7.57
N TYR A 142 -5.18 7.61 -8.07
CA TYR A 142 -5.58 8.14 -9.38
C TYR A 142 -6.43 9.41 -9.30
N ASP A 143 -6.59 10.00 -8.10
CA ASP A 143 -7.45 11.18 -7.83
C ASP A 143 -8.88 11.01 -8.38
N LEU A 144 -9.47 9.84 -8.16
CA LEU A 144 -10.80 9.49 -8.65
C LEU A 144 -11.87 9.81 -7.62
N LYS A 145 -12.99 10.31 -8.12
CA LYS A 145 -14.19 10.63 -7.36
C LYS A 145 -15.39 9.83 -7.87
N LYS A 146 -16.42 9.73 -7.07
CA LYS A 146 -17.69 9.16 -7.48
C LYS A 146 -18.22 9.84 -8.74
N GLY A 147 -18.51 9.05 -9.75
CA GLY A 147 -19.00 9.49 -11.06
C GLY A 147 -17.91 9.59 -12.13
N ASP A 148 -16.63 9.60 -11.74
CA ASP A 148 -15.53 9.63 -12.69
C ASP A 148 -15.44 8.32 -13.48
N SER A 149 -14.76 8.37 -14.63
CA SER A 149 -14.52 7.20 -15.46
C SER A 149 -13.05 6.85 -15.45
N ILE A 150 -12.76 5.56 -15.43
CA ILE A 150 -11.41 5.01 -15.56
C ILE A 150 -11.40 3.95 -16.65
N ILE A 151 -10.33 3.94 -17.44
CA ILE A 151 -10.07 2.89 -18.43
C ILE A 151 -9.00 1.97 -17.87
N LEU A 152 -9.28 0.68 -17.85
CA LEU A 152 -8.37 -0.39 -17.44
C LEU A 152 -8.16 -1.33 -18.61
N SER A 153 -6.91 -1.69 -18.86
CA SER A 153 -6.50 -2.55 -19.96
C SER A 153 -6.33 -3.99 -19.49
N ASP A 154 -6.83 -4.90 -20.28
CA ASP A 154 -6.58 -6.33 -20.15
C ASP A 154 -5.48 -6.71 -21.14
N GLU A 155 -4.30 -7.06 -20.63
CA GLU A 155 -3.16 -7.41 -21.49
C GLU A 155 -3.31 -8.80 -22.13
N GLU A 156 -4.06 -9.71 -21.47
CA GLU A 156 -4.28 -11.07 -22.00
C GLU A 156 -5.21 -11.05 -23.22
N ASP A 157 -6.28 -10.26 -23.16
CA ASP A 157 -7.29 -10.19 -24.20
C ASP A 157 -7.09 -8.98 -25.15
N GLU A 158 -6.05 -8.16 -24.90
CA GLU A 158 -5.76 -6.91 -25.63
C GLU A 158 -6.98 -5.97 -25.72
N MET A 159 -7.74 -5.85 -24.64
CA MET A 159 -9.00 -5.09 -24.58
C MET A 159 -8.96 -4.04 -23.49
N ASP A 160 -9.57 -2.89 -23.78
CA ASP A 160 -9.77 -1.80 -22.83
C ASP A 160 -11.21 -1.79 -22.30
N TYR A 161 -11.34 -1.73 -20.98
CA TYR A 161 -12.63 -1.64 -20.30
C TYR A 161 -12.80 -0.28 -19.65
N ALA A 162 -13.87 0.43 -20.01
CA ALA A 162 -14.22 1.71 -19.41
C ALA A 162 -15.21 1.49 -18.25
N PHE A 163 -14.78 1.84 -17.04
CA PHE A 163 -15.60 1.76 -15.85
C PHE A 163 -15.96 3.14 -15.32
N GLN A 164 -17.17 3.29 -14.82
CA GLN A 164 -17.59 4.43 -14.03
C GLN A 164 -17.51 4.11 -12.54
N VAL A 165 -16.90 4.99 -11.77
CA VAL A 165 -16.83 4.89 -10.31
C VAL A 165 -18.22 5.14 -9.71
N ALA A 166 -18.87 4.08 -9.27
CA ALA A 166 -20.19 4.14 -8.63
C ALA A 166 -20.10 4.68 -7.19
N ASP A 167 -19.11 4.21 -6.45
CA ASP A 167 -18.80 4.68 -5.11
C ASP A 167 -17.35 4.35 -4.73
N ILE A 168 -16.91 4.83 -3.57
CA ILE A 168 -15.60 4.56 -2.99
C ILE A 168 -15.80 3.89 -1.64
N THR A 169 -15.20 2.70 -1.46
CA THR A 169 -15.22 1.99 -0.19
C THR A 169 -13.90 2.18 0.56
N GLN A 170 -13.99 2.22 1.88
CA GLN A 170 -12.80 2.28 2.72
C GLN A 170 -12.10 0.92 2.70
N TYR A 171 -11.14 0.79 1.79
CA TYR A 171 -10.30 -0.39 1.64
C TYR A 171 -8.90 0.06 1.24
N SER A 172 -7.94 -0.10 2.15
CA SER A 172 -6.61 0.50 2.01
C SER A 172 -5.51 -0.49 1.62
N SER A 173 -5.84 -1.79 1.59
CA SER A 173 -4.83 -2.85 1.39
C SER A 173 -4.31 -2.99 -0.04
N GLY A 174 -4.87 -2.28 -1.02
CA GLY A 174 -4.40 -2.34 -2.39
C GLY A 174 -5.28 -1.60 -3.41
N LEU A 175 -4.90 -1.71 -4.68
CA LEU A 175 -5.64 -1.14 -5.81
C LEU A 175 -6.73 -2.14 -6.23
N TYR A 176 -7.92 -2.01 -5.64
CA TYR A 176 -9.04 -2.90 -5.88
C TYR A 176 -10.21 -2.15 -6.49
N ALA A 177 -10.88 -2.82 -7.41
CA ALA A 177 -12.17 -2.43 -7.93
C ALA A 177 -13.15 -3.59 -7.68
N PHE A 178 -14.30 -3.30 -7.09
CA PHE A 178 -15.31 -4.28 -6.75
C PHE A 178 -16.53 -4.11 -7.65
N MET A 179 -17.09 -5.21 -8.10
CA MET A 179 -18.35 -5.22 -8.83
C MET A 179 -19.18 -6.47 -8.48
N ASP A 180 -20.45 -6.43 -8.84
CA ASP A 180 -21.33 -7.59 -8.72
C ASP A 180 -20.79 -8.75 -9.56
N ILE A 181 -20.71 -9.95 -8.98
CA ILE A 181 -20.07 -11.11 -9.61
C ILE A 181 -20.78 -11.54 -10.91
N ASP A 182 -22.10 -11.45 -10.95
CA ASP A 182 -22.85 -11.82 -12.16
C ASP A 182 -22.64 -10.78 -13.27
N SER A 183 -22.58 -9.51 -12.91
CA SER A 183 -22.23 -8.45 -13.86
C SER A 183 -20.82 -8.59 -14.41
N MET A 184 -19.89 -9.10 -13.60
CA MET A 184 -18.52 -9.40 -14.03
C MET A 184 -18.45 -10.61 -14.96
N ARG A 185 -19.17 -11.69 -14.63
CA ARG A 185 -19.31 -12.86 -15.51
C ARG A 185 -19.86 -12.49 -16.87
N ASP A 186 -20.87 -11.65 -16.88
CA ASP A 186 -21.47 -11.14 -18.10
C ASP A 186 -20.53 -10.22 -18.91
N LEU A 187 -19.69 -9.43 -18.24
CA LEU A 187 -18.72 -8.56 -18.89
C LEU A 187 -17.65 -9.35 -19.62
N PHE A 188 -17.10 -10.38 -18.94
CA PHE A 188 -16.04 -11.23 -19.48
C PHE A 188 -16.58 -12.49 -20.22
N GLN A 189 -17.91 -12.56 -20.46
CA GLN A 189 -18.55 -13.65 -21.19
C GLN A 189 -18.21 -15.05 -20.66
N THR A 190 -18.08 -15.16 -19.34
CA THR A 190 -17.83 -16.44 -18.66
C THR A 190 -19.14 -17.12 -18.27
N SER A 191 -19.07 -18.39 -17.83
CA SER A 191 -20.25 -19.10 -17.35
C SER A 191 -20.84 -18.47 -16.08
N SER A 192 -22.15 -18.63 -15.87
CA SER A 192 -22.89 -18.07 -14.73
C SER A 192 -22.43 -18.62 -13.37
N ASP A 193 -21.70 -19.73 -13.38
CA ASP A 193 -21.12 -20.36 -12.18
C ASP A 193 -19.60 -20.20 -12.08
N TYR A 194 -19.00 -19.37 -12.96
CA TYR A 194 -17.57 -19.17 -13.00
C TYR A 194 -17.06 -18.48 -11.73
N TYR A 195 -16.00 -19.01 -11.16
CA TYR A 195 -15.18 -18.37 -10.13
C TYR A 195 -13.74 -18.90 -10.23
N ASN A 196 -12.77 -18.12 -9.81
CA ASN A 196 -11.37 -18.50 -9.78
C ASN A 196 -10.72 -18.25 -8.42
N MET A 197 -11.48 -17.73 -7.46
CA MET A 197 -11.01 -17.54 -6.10
C MET A 197 -12.10 -17.92 -5.10
N VAL A 198 -11.70 -18.49 -3.97
CA VAL A 198 -12.57 -18.76 -2.82
C VAL A 198 -11.95 -18.17 -1.57
N VAL A 199 -12.73 -17.46 -0.80
CA VAL A 199 -12.33 -16.90 0.49
C VAL A 199 -13.05 -17.62 1.64
N SER A 200 -12.38 -17.77 2.78
CA SER A 200 -12.95 -18.48 3.94
C SER A 200 -12.32 -18.02 5.25
N LYS A 201 -13.06 -18.11 6.36
CA LYS A 201 -12.52 -17.97 7.75
C LYS A 201 -11.84 -19.22 8.25
N LYS A 202 -12.18 -20.38 7.69
CA LYS A 202 -11.64 -21.68 8.14
C LYS A 202 -10.85 -22.32 7.01
N LYS A 203 -9.82 -23.06 7.39
CA LYS A 203 -9.07 -23.84 6.42
C LYS A 203 -9.99 -24.84 5.72
N LEU A 204 -10.09 -24.75 4.41
CA LEU A 204 -10.86 -25.68 3.57
C LEU A 204 -9.96 -26.83 3.12
N SER A 205 -10.57 -28.01 2.99
CA SER A 205 -9.89 -29.18 2.42
C SER A 205 -10.05 -29.13 0.90
N ILE A 206 -9.11 -28.50 0.24
CA ILE A 206 -9.07 -28.39 -1.22
C ILE A 206 -7.83 -29.13 -1.70
N ASP A 207 -7.96 -29.87 -2.80
CA ASP A 207 -6.84 -30.55 -3.43
C ASP A 207 -5.81 -29.51 -3.93
N SER A 208 -4.58 -29.64 -3.44
CA SER A 208 -3.48 -28.72 -3.80
C SER A 208 -3.15 -28.73 -5.29
N GLY A 209 -3.50 -29.79 -6.03
CA GLY A 209 -3.33 -29.84 -7.48
C GLY A 209 -4.27 -28.88 -8.26
N LYS A 210 -5.34 -28.39 -7.62
CA LYS A 210 -6.28 -27.44 -8.22
C LYS A 210 -5.92 -25.96 -7.95
N LEU A 211 -5.03 -25.71 -7.00
CA LEU A 211 -4.62 -24.38 -6.56
C LEU A 211 -3.35 -23.91 -7.27
#